data_5710e5b2fc05e7fe12460f406ce3bcb4
#
_entry.id   5710e5b2fc05e7fe12460f406ce3bcb4
#
_cell.length_a   1.000
_cell.length_b   1.000
_cell.length_c   1.000
_cell.angle_alpha   90.00
_cell.angle_beta   90.00
_cell.angle_gamma   90.00
#
_symmetry.space_group_name_H-M   'P 1'
#
loop_
_entity.id
_entity.type
_entity.pdbx_description
1 polymer ?
#
loop_
_entity_poly.entity_id
_entity_poly.type
_entity_poly.pdbx_seq_one_letter_code
_entity_poly.pdbx_strand_id
1 'polypeptide(L)'
;MPIGNSELYGSPTPILWYIIMSQELSMSTPNQPEKVATSKRELSWKVASNLFVSFKYAWAGLSYAFETQRNFRIHLIIGIVAIALGICLHLQPIEIAVISLTSGLVLVMELLNTAIESVVDLTVKQSYHELAKIAKDCAAGAVLVSALTAILVAGALLLPPMLALIKSAFS
;
A
#
# COMPACT_ATOMS: atom_id res chain seq x y z
N MET A 1 63.54 -31.32 23.24
CA MET A 1 63.18 -29.91 23.19
C MET A 1 63.46 -29.39 21.81
N PRO A 2 62.46 -29.00 21.04
CA PRO A 2 62.64 -28.01 19.98
C PRO A 2 61.79 -26.73 20.32
N ILE A 3 62.48 -25.62 20.25
CA ILE A 3 62.00 -24.25 20.54
C ILE A 3 61.16 -23.81 19.36
N GLY A 4 59.96 -23.34 19.66
CA GLY A 4 59.00 -22.88 18.66
C GLY A 4 59.42 -21.54 18.04
N ASN A 5 59.35 -21.48 16.73
CA ASN A 5 59.37 -20.23 15.95
C ASN A 5 57.94 -19.72 15.81
N SER A 6 57.53 -18.82 16.71
CA SER A 6 56.25 -18.15 16.66
C SER A 6 56.32 -16.62 16.77
N GLU A 7 57.35 -16.02 16.18
CA GLU A 7 57.47 -14.53 16.17
C GLU A 7 58.06 -14.01 14.86
N LEU A 8 57.35 -14.10 13.73
CA LEU A 8 57.75 -13.38 12.51
C LEU A 8 56.55 -13.05 11.57
N TYR A 9 55.36 -12.84 12.10
CA TYR A 9 54.32 -12.18 11.32
C TYR A 9 53.78 -10.99 12.13
N GLY A 10 54.45 -9.84 11.94
CA GLY A 10 53.90 -8.58 12.37
C GLY A 10 52.50 -8.39 11.73
N SER A 11 51.53 -7.97 12.53
CA SER A 11 50.21 -7.66 12.05
C SER A 11 50.29 -6.71 10.83
N PRO A 12 49.61 -7.02 9.71
CA PRO A 12 49.69 -6.20 8.51
C PRO A 12 49.24 -4.77 8.84
N THR A 13 49.99 -3.81 8.32
CA THR A 13 49.67 -2.38 8.50
C THR A 13 48.28 -2.09 7.99
N PRO A 14 47.53 -1.07 8.53
CA PRO A 14 46.19 -0.71 8.10
C PRO A 14 46.09 -0.52 6.58
N ILE A 15 47.16 -0.04 5.95
CA ILE A 15 47.20 0.17 4.49
C ILE A 15 47.23 -1.20 3.75
N LEU A 16 47.92 -2.18 4.25
CA LEU A 16 48.00 -3.52 3.65
C LEU A 16 46.63 -4.24 3.76
N TRP A 17 45.96 -4.09 4.89
CA TRP A 17 44.55 -4.56 5.07
C TRP A 17 43.59 -3.92 4.09
N TYR A 18 43.72 -2.61 3.86
CA TYR A 18 42.86 -1.89 2.88
C TYR A 18 43.09 -2.38 1.44
N ILE A 19 44.35 -2.65 1.06
CA ILE A 19 44.67 -3.18 -0.27
C ILE A 19 44.17 -4.63 -0.44
N ILE A 20 44.33 -5.48 0.55
CA ILE A 20 43.83 -6.86 0.52
C ILE A 20 42.32 -6.90 0.44
N MET A 21 41.62 -6.11 1.27
CA MET A 21 40.16 -6.00 1.24
C MET A 21 39.64 -5.42 -0.09
N SER A 22 40.34 -4.44 -0.67
CA SER A 22 39.92 -3.88 -1.98
C SER A 22 40.12 -4.85 -3.14
N GLN A 23 41.15 -5.72 -3.06
CA GLN A 23 41.35 -6.79 -4.05
C GLN A 23 40.34 -7.93 -3.88
N GLU A 24 40.00 -8.34 -2.65
CA GLU A 24 38.95 -9.34 -2.42
C GLU A 24 37.56 -8.84 -2.85
N LEU A 25 37.22 -7.59 -2.59
CA LEU A 25 36.01 -6.95 -3.09
C LEU A 25 35.96 -6.85 -4.63
N SER A 26 37.12 -6.65 -5.27
CA SER A 26 37.22 -6.62 -6.73
C SER A 26 37.12 -8.01 -7.37
N MET A 27 37.56 -9.07 -6.68
CA MET A 27 37.47 -10.44 -7.17
C MET A 27 36.15 -11.14 -6.82
N SER A 28 35.40 -10.65 -5.84
CA SER A 28 34.11 -11.23 -5.43
C SER A 28 32.89 -10.62 -6.11
N THR A 29 33.04 -9.72 -7.07
CA THR A 29 31.94 -9.33 -7.96
C THR A 29 31.86 -10.33 -9.12
N PRO A 30 31.00 -11.36 -9.03
CA PRO A 30 30.62 -12.08 -10.22
C PRO A 30 29.86 -11.08 -11.09
N ASN A 31 30.29 -10.91 -12.33
CA ASN A 31 29.67 -10.10 -13.37
C ASN A 31 28.27 -10.65 -13.70
N GLN A 32 27.29 -10.54 -12.77
CA GLN A 32 25.94 -11.07 -12.91
C GLN A 32 24.78 -10.18 -12.38
N PRO A 33 24.80 -8.85 -12.46
CA PRO A 33 23.55 -8.12 -12.22
C PRO A 33 22.60 -8.14 -13.43
N GLU A 34 23.13 -8.31 -14.64
CA GLU A 34 22.34 -8.15 -15.88
C GLU A 34 21.46 -9.37 -16.22
N LYS A 35 21.97 -10.59 -16.01
CA LYS A 35 21.19 -11.82 -16.26
C LYS A 35 20.11 -12.10 -15.22
N VAL A 36 20.30 -11.70 -13.96
CA VAL A 36 19.28 -11.88 -12.91
C VAL A 36 18.17 -10.84 -13.03
N ALA A 37 18.50 -9.61 -13.41
CA ALA A 37 17.51 -8.56 -13.63
C ALA A 37 16.66 -8.80 -14.87
N THR A 38 17.26 -9.29 -15.98
CA THR A 38 16.54 -9.64 -17.20
C THR A 38 15.65 -10.85 -17.01
N SER A 39 16.10 -11.90 -16.33
CA SER A 39 15.30 -13.09 -16.03
C SER A 39 14.08 -12.76 -15.14
N LYS A 40 14.24 -11.93 -14.10
CA LYS A 40 13.12 -11.49 -13.26
C LYS A 40 12.14 -10.59 -14.02
N ARG A 41 12.63 -9.76 -14.92
CA ARG A 41 11.81 -8.91 -15.78
C ARG A 41 11.00 -9.74 -16.78
N GLU A 42 11.59 -10.76 -17.38
CA GLU A 42 10.89 -11.69 -18.28
C GLU A 42 9.82 -12.52 -17.56
N LEU A 43 10.07 -12.94 -16.31
CA LEU A 43 9.04 -13.60 -15.51
C LEU A 43 7.87 -12.67 -15.19
N SER A 44 8.12 -11.41 -14.84
CA SER A 44 7.04 -10.45 -14.56
C SER A 44 6.24 -10.09 -15.80
N TRP A 45 6.87 -10.03 -16.99
CA TRP A 45 6.16 -9.85 -18.27
C TRP A 45 5.30 -11.07 -18.63
N LYS A 46 5.76 -12.29 -18.38
CA LYS A 46 4.97 -13.50 -18.62
C LYS A 46 3.75 -13.60 -17.70
N VAL A 47 3.84 -13.12 -16.46
CA VAL A 47 2.71 -13.06 -15.52
C VAL A 47 1.72 -11.96 -15.91
N ALA A 48 2.19 -10.81 -16.42
CA ALA A 48 1.35 -9.69 -16.82
C ALA A 48 0.72 -9.80 -18.21
N SER A 49 1.10 -10.80 -19.01
CA SER A 49 0.66 -10.92 -20.40
C SER A 49 -0.79 -11.36 -20.59
N ASN A 50 -1.50 -11.73 -19.53
CA ASN A 50 -2.89 -12.15 -19.60
C ASN A 50 -3.77 -11.28 -18.70
N LEU A 51 -4.58 -10.41 -19.30
CA LEU A 51 -5.53 -9.52 -18.60
C LEU A 51 -6.46 -10.28 -17.65
N PHE A 52 -6.89 -11.50 -17.99
CA PHE A 52 -7.70 -12.33 -17.11
C PHE A 52 -6.97 -12.72 -15.82
N VAL A 53 -5.67 -13.02 -15.93
CA VAL A 53 -4.84 -13.34 -14.76
C VAL A 53 -4.68 -12.11 -13.87
N SER A 54 -4.42 -10.93 -14.46
CA SER A 54 -4.34 -9.67 -13.71
C SER A 54 -5.65 -9.34 -13.01
N PHE A 55 -6.78 -9.52 -13.67
CA PHE A 55 -8.11 -9.32 -13.08
C PHE A 55 -8.38 -10.31 -11.94
N LYS A 56 -7.98 -11.58 -12.09
CA LYS A 56 -8.11 -12.57 -11.01
C LYS A 56 -7.31 -12.16 -9.76
N TYR A 57 -6.09 -11.65 -9.92
CA TYR A 57 -5.30 -11.19 -8.77
C TYR A 57 -5.88 -9.92 -8.14
N ALA A 58 -6.35 -8.97 -8.95
CA ALA A 58 -7.04 -7.78 -8.44
C ALA A 58 -8.29 -8.16 -7.64
N TRP A 59 -9.09 -9.10 -8.16
CA TRP A 59 -10.27 -9.62 -7.47
C TRP A 59 -9.92 -10.33 -6.16
N ALA A 60 -8.84 -11.11 -6.15
CA ALA A 60 -8.38 -11.78 -4.92
C ALA A 60 -7.98 -10.75 -3.83
N GLY A 61 -7.30 -9.66 -4.20
CA GLY A 61 -6.99 -8.57 -3.27
C GLY A 61 -8.23 -7.88 -2.73
N LEU A 62 -9.21 -7.61 -3.59
CA LEU A 62 -10.50 -7.01 -3.20
C LEU A 62 -11.29 -7.92 -2.25
N SER A 63 -11.36 -9.22 -2.57
CA SER A 63 -12.01 -10.23 -1.72
C SER A 63 -11.33 -10.34 -0.37
N TYR A 64 -10.00 -10.35 -0.34
CA TYR A 64 -9.23 -10.37 0.91
C TYR A 64 -9.56 -9.16 1.79
N ALA A 65 -9.58 -7.95 1.24
CA ALA A 65 -9.95 -6.75 1.99
C ALA A 65 -11.39 -6.83 2.50
N PHE A 66 -12.32 -7.29 1.69
CA PHE A 66 -13.72 -7.47 2.08
C PHE A 66 -13.89 -8.47 3.22
N GLU A 67 -13.17 -9.58 3.21
CA GLU A 67 -13.26 -10.62 4.23
C GLU A 67 -12.56 -10.23 5.54
N THR A 68 -11.41 -9.58 5.46
CA THR A 68 -10.54 -9.32 6.62
C THR A 68 -10.69 -7.92 7.20
N GLN A 69 -11.00 -6.90 6.38
CA GLN A 69 -11.01 -5.50 6.80
C GLN A 69 -12.42 -5.01 7.14
N ARG A 70 -12.67 -4.79 8.43
CA ARG A 70 -13.96 -4.27 8.90
C ARG A 70 -14.26 -2.88 8.31
N ASN A 71 -13.27 -1.99 8.28
CA ASN A 71 -13.45 -0.62 7.80
C ASN A 71 -13.79 -0.59 6.31
N PHE A 72 -13.16 -1.45 5.50
CA PHE A 72 -13.48 -1.59 4.09
C PHE A 72 -14.97 -1.88 3.85
N ARG A 73 -15.54 -2.83 4.60
CA ARG A 73 -16.97 -3.15 4.51
C ARG A 73 -17.86 -1.98 4.92
N ILE A 74 -17.51 -1.26 5.98
CA ILE A 74 -18.27 -0.09 6.44
C ILE A 74 -18.26 0.99 5.37
N HIS A 75 -17.11 1.35 4.82
CA HIS A 75 -16.99 2.37 3.78
C HIS A 75 -17.70 1.95 2.49
N LEU A 76 -17.66 0.69 2.11
CA LEU A 76 -18.40 0.17 0.96
C LEU A 76 -19.92 0.35 1.14
N ILE A 77 -20.45 -0.04 2.29
CA ILE A 77 -21.89 0.09 2.59
C ILE A 77 -22.31 1.56 2.59
N ILE A 78 -21.54 2.43 3.27
CA ILE A 78 -21.82 3.87 3.33
C ILE A 78 -21.80 4.48 1.92
N GLY A 79 -20.82 4.14 1.09
CA GLY A 79 -20.73 4.62 -0.29
C GLY A 79 -21.92 4.19 -1.14
N ILE A 80 -22.35 2.92 -1.04
CA ILE A 80 -23.53 2.42 -1.74
C ILE A 80 -24.80 3.17 -1.29
N VAL A 81 -24.95 3.38 0.02
CA VAL A 81 -26.11 4.11 0.56
C VAL A 81 -26.10 5.56 0.09
N ALA A 82 -24.95 6.23 0.10
CA ALA A 82 -24.85 7.62 -0.37
C ALA A 82 -25.22 7.76 -1.86
N ILE A 83 -24.74 6.86 -2.70
CA ILE A 83 -25.08 6.83 -4.14
C ILE A 83 -26.57 6.54 -4.33
N ALA A 84 -27.11 5.57 -3.63
CA ALA A 84 -28.54 5.23 -3.71
C ALA A 84 -29.43 6.40 -3.27
N LEU A 85 -29.07 7.09 -2.20
CA LEU A 85 -29.76 8.31 -1.76
C LEU A 85 -29.69 9.42 -2.82
N GLY A 86 -28.53 9.64 -3.44
CA GLY A 86 -28.37 10.60 -4.52
C GLY A 86 -29.30 10.31 -5.71
N ILE A 87 -29.43 9.05 -6.09
CA ILE A 87 -30.35 8.61 -7.14
C ILE A 87 -31.79 8.84 -6.71
N CYS A 88 -32.19 8.47 -5.50
CA CYS A 88 -33.53 8.64 -4.97
C CYS A 88 -33.92 10.11 -4.83
N LEU A 89 -32.99 10.99 -4.53
CA LEU A 89 -33.17 12.44 -4.42
C LEU A 89 -33.08 13.16 -5.79
N HIS A 90 -32.90 12.40 -6.88
CA HIS A 90 -32.79 12.93 -8.25
C HIS A 90 -31.67 13.96 -8.42
N LEU A 91 -30.51 13.70 -7.77
CA LEU A 91 -29.30 14.50 -7.95
C LEU A 91 -28.85 14.50 -9.42
N GLN A 92 -28.16 15.55 -9.82
CA GLN A 92 -27.60 15.64 -11.17
C GLN A 92 -26.53 14.57 -11.39
N PRO A 93 -26.34 14.06 -12.61
CA PRO A 93 -25.34 13.03 -12.90
C PRO A 93 -23.93 13.38 -12.43
N ILE A 94 -23.56 14.67 -12.51
CA ILE A 94 -22.25 15.15 -12.06
C ILE A 94 -22.10 15.04 -10.52
N GLU A 95 -23.16 15.30 -9.77
CA GLU A 95 -23.18 15.20 -8.32
C GLU A 95 -23.04 13.74 -7.88
N ILE A 96 -23.76 12.82 -8.54
CA ILE A 96 -23.63 11.37 -8.32
C ILE A 96 -22.21 10.90 -8.67
N ALA A 97 -21.62 11.40 -9.76
CA ALA A 97 -20.25 11.06 -10.14
C ALA A 97 -19.23 11.52 -9.08
N VAL A 98 -19.42 12.71 -8.49
CA VAL A 98 -18.54 13.22 -7.42
C VAL A 98 -18.67 12.38 -6.14
N ILE A 99 -19.90 12.01 -5.73
CA ILE A 99 -20.12 11.11 -4.58
C ILE A 99 -19.46 9.74 -4.84
N SER A 100 -19.64 9.19 -6.05
CA SER A 100 -19.07 7.90 -6.43
C SER A 100 -17.53 7.94 -6.43
N LEU A 101 -16.94 9.01 -6.95
CA LEU A 101 -15.51 9.21 -7.00
C LEU A 101 -14.90 9.31 -5.59
N THR A 102 -15.51 10.11 -4.71
CA THR A 102 -15.01 10.27 -3.33
C THR A 102 -15.18 8.98 -2.52
N SER A 103 -16.29 8.26 -2.68
CA SER A 103 -16.51 6.96 -2.06
C SER A 103 -15.49 5.91 -2.56
N GLY A 104 -15.24 5.89 -3.87
CA GLY A 104 -14.23 5.02 -4.47
C GLY A 104 -12.82 5.33 -3.97
N LEU A 105 -12.49 6.61 -3.79
CA LEU A 105 -11.19 7.02 -3.25
C LEU A 105 -10.97 6.48 -1.82
N VAL A 106 -12.00 6.51 -0.96
CA VAL A 106 -11.92 5.92 0.38
C VAL A 106 -11.59 4.43 0.30
N LEU A 107 -12.25 3.68 -0.58
CA LEU A 107 -11.99 2.24 -0.75
C LEU A 107 -10.57 1.97 -1.28
N VAL A 108 -10.07 2.80 -2.18
CA VAL A 108 -8.68 2.71 -2.67
C VAL A 108 -7.69 2.97 -1.54
N MET A 109 -7.93 3.98 -0.68
CA MET A 109 -7.08 4.25 0.48
C MET A 109 -7.10 3.09 1.48
N GLU A 110 -8.24 2.44 1.72
CA GLU A 110 -8.34 1.24 2.55
C GLU A 110 -7.52 0.07 2.00
N LEU A 111 -7.57 -0.16 0.68
CA LEU A 111 -6.75 -1.20 0.04
C LEU A 111 -5.26 -0.91 0.17
N LEU A 112 -4.86 0.35 -0.03
CA LEU A 112 -3.47 0.78 0.14
C LEU A 112 -3.02 0.66 1.60
N ASN A 113 -3.86 1.04 2.56
CA ASN A 113 -3.59 0.86 3.99
C ASN A 113 -3.34 -0.62 4.29
N THR A 114 -4.22 -1.52 3.84
CA THR A 114 -4.09 -2.96 4.03
C THR A 114 -2.78 -3.50 3.42
N ALA A 115 -2.42 -3.02 2.23
CA ALA A 115 -1.17 -3.42 1.57
C ALA A 115 0.07 -2.93 2.35
N ILE A 116 0.08 -1.68 2.82
CA ILE A 116 1.16 -1.12 3.61
C ILE A 116 1.30 -1.87 4.94
N GLU A 117 0.20 -2.12 5.66
CA GLU A 117 0.20 -2.91 6.89
C GLU A 117 0.82 -4.30 6.66
N SER A 118 0.41 -4.98 5.59
CA SER A 118 0.93 -6.32 5.25
C SER A 118 2.43 -6.31 4.97
N VAL A 119 2.94 -5.30 4.24
CA VAL A 119 4.38 -5.15 3.95
C VAL A 119 5.16 -4.82 5.22
N VAL A 120 4.64 -3.93 6.05
CA VAL A 120 5.26 -3.57 7.33
C VAL A 120 5.33 -4.79 8.23
N ASP A 121 4.25 -5.54 8.40
CA ASP A 121 4.21 -6.72 9.27
C ASP A 121 5.13 -7.83 8.77
N LEU A 122 5.25 -8.02 7.45
CA LEU A 122 6.22 -8.93 6.86
C LEU A 122 7.67 -8.51 7.17
N THR A 123 7.95 -7.21 7.19
CA THR A 123 9.30 -6.66 7.37
C THR A 123 9.76 -6.72 8.83
N VAL A 124 8.93 -6.25 9.76
CA VAL A 124 9.31 -6.16 11.19
C VAL A 124 8.91 -7.39 11.98
N LYS A 125 8.08 -8.27 11.41
CA LYS A 125 7.50 -9.45 12.07
C LYS A 125 6.79 -9.05 13.36
N GLN A 126 7.28 -9.53 14.52
CA GLN A 126 6.69 -9.21 15.84
C GLN A 126 7.55 -8.23 16.66
N SER A 127 8.59 -7.64 16.05
CA SER A 127 9.44 -6.66 16.73
C SER A 127 8.88 -5.25 16.57
N TYR A 128 8.94 -4.45 17.65
CA TYR A 128 8.58 -3.04 17.57
C TYR A 128 9.65 -2.25 16.82
N HIS A 129 9.20 -1.43 15.86
CA HIS A 129 10.06 -0.50 15.14
C HIS A 129 9.31 0.82 14.91
N GLU A 130 9.91 1.95 15.32
CA GLU A 130 9.24 3.26 15.28
C GLU A 130 8.82 3.67 13.87
N LEU A 131 9.68 3.47 12.85
CA LEU A 131 9.33 3.77 11.46
C LEU A 131 8.20 2.90 10.93
N ALA A 132 8.09 1.66 11.39
CA ALA A 132 6.98 0.77 11.03
C ALA A 132 5.66 1.29 11.60
N LYS A 133 5.67 1.78 12.85
CA LYS A 133 4.51 2.44 13.45
C LYS A 133 4.13 3.70 12.67
N ILE A 134 5.09 4.57 12.36
CA ILE A 134 4.83 5.79 11.58
C ILE A 134 4.23 5.47 10.22
N ALA A 135 4.74 4.46 9.51
CA ALA A 135 4.21 4.05 8.21
C ALA A 135 2.74 3.61 8.30
N LYS A 136 2.38 2.80 9.30
CA LYS A 136 1.01 2.37 9.56
C LYS A 136 0.10 3.54 9.93
N ASP A 137 0.56 4.41 10.83
CA ASP A 137 -0.20 5.59 11.27
C ASP A 137 -0.47 6.55 10.09
N CYS A 138 0.51 6.76 9.19
CA CYS A 138 0.33 7.57 7.99
C CYS A 138 -0.66 6.94 7.00
N ALA A 139 -0.61 5.63 6.83
CA ALA A 139 -1.53 4.92 5.94
C ALA A 139 -2.97 5.00 6.47
N ALA A 140 -3.17 4.77 7.78
CA ALA A 140 -4.48 4.96 8.42
C ALA A 140 -4.95 6.42 8.36
N GLY A 141 -4.03 7.39 8.53
CA GLY A 141 -4.31 8.82 8.36
C GLY A 141 -4.82 9.18 6.97
N ALA A 142 -4.27 8.57 5.92
CA ALA A 142 -4.74 8.79 4.55
C ALA A 142 -6.19 8.30 4.35
N VAL A 143 -6.55 7.16 4.94
CA VAL A 143 -7.95 6.68 4.98
C VAL A 143 -8.84 7.69 5.69
N LEU A 144 -8.43 8.16 6.86
CA LEU A 144 -9.21 9.12 7.65
C LEU A 144 -9.47 10.41 6.87
N VAL A 145 -8.45 10.99 6.23
CA VAL A 145 -8.60 12.22 5.43
C VAL A 145 -9.54 12.00 4.25
N SER A 146 -9.42 10.87 3.54
CA SER A 146 -10.31 10.56 2.42
C SER A 146 -11.76 10.35 2.87
N ALA A 147 -11.99 9.68 4.01
CA ALA A 147 -13.31 9.47 4.57
C ALA A 147 -13.96 10.79 5.02
N LEU A 148 -13.24 11.67 5.69
CA LEU A 148 -13.72 13.00 6.06
C LEU A 148 -14.10 13.84 4.83
N THR A 149 -13.28 13.79 3.79
CA THR A 149 -13.57 14.45 2.52
C THR A 149 -14.86 13.92 1.89
N ALA A 150 -15.04 12.61 1.86
CA ALA A 150 -16.24 11.98 1.32
C ALA A 150 -17.49 12.37 2.13
N ILE A 151 -17.41 12.44 3.44
CA ILE A 151 -18.51 12.91 4.32
C ILE A 151 -18.87 14.37 4.03
N LEU A 152 -17.89 15.25 3.89
CA LEU A 152 -18.13 16.66 3.57
C LEU A 152 -18.81 16.81 2.21
N VAL A 153 -18.34 16.09 1.20
CA VAL A 153 -18.93 16.11 -0.15
C VAL A 153 -20.35 15.56 -0.13
N ALA A 154 -20.56 14.39 0.46
CA ALA A 154 -21.89 13.79 0.55
C ALA A 154 -22.85 14.69 1.35
N GLY A 155 -22.39 15.30 2.45
CA GLY A 155 -23.17 16.26 3.22
C GLY A 155 -23.57 17.48 2.39
N ALA A 156 -22.64 18.09 1.67
CA ALA A 156 -22.91 19.26 0.84
C ALA A 156 -23.91 18.98 -0.28
N LEU A 157 -23.88 17.77 -0.87
CA LEU A 157 -24.73 17.42 -2.02
C LEU A 157 -26.09 16.82 -1.61
N LEU A 158 -26.12 16.00 -0.53
CA LEU A 158 -27.33 15.29 -0.11
C LEU A 158 -28.24 16.11 0.84
N LEU A 159 -27.64 16.92 1.75
CA LEU A 159 -28.44 17.63 2.76
C LEU A 159 -29.42 18.63 2.17
N PRO A 160 -29.08 19.48 1.17
CA PRO A 160 -30.04 20.46 0.64
C PRO A 160 -31.32 19.83 0.06
N PRO A 161 -31.25 18.82 -0.83
CA PRO A 161 -32.46 18.19 -1.36
C PRO A 161 -33.22 17.38 -0.29
N MET A 162 -32.55 16.76 0.67
CA MET A 162 -33.20 16.08 1.80
C MET A 162 -34.04 17.07 2.63
N LEU A 163 -33.47 18.22 2.96
CA LEU A 163 -34.17 19.23 3.75
C LEU A 163 -35.37 19.83 2.97
N ALA A 164 -35.23 20.00 1.64
CA ALA A 164 -36.32 20.44 0.79
C ALA A 164 -37.47 19.43 0.79
N LEU A 165 -37.15 18.13 0.67
CA LEU A 165 -38.13 17.04 0.71
C LEU A 165 -38.87 17.00 2.06
N ILE A 166 -38.14 17.11 3.16
CA ILE A 166 -38.73 17.12 4.50
C ILE A 166 -39.68 18.30 4.67
N LYS A 167 -39.27 19.51 4.28
CA LYS A 167 -40.14 20.71 4.35
C LYS A 167 -41.40 20.52 3.56
N SER A 168 -41.33 19.95 2.36
CA SER A 168 -42.52 19.74 1.52
C SER A 168 -43.50 18.70 2.10
N ALA A 169 -42.98 17.73 2.89
CA ALA A 169 -43.80 16.71 3.53
C ALA A 169 -44.58 17.23 4.78
N PHE A 170 -44.15 18.33 5.38
CA PHE A 170 -44.75 18.95 6.56
C PHE A 170 -45.49 20.26 6.25
N SER A 171 -45.52 20.67 5.01
CA SER A 171 -46.29 21.85 4.52
C SER A 171 -47.58 21.44 3.85
#